data_d26b7173e1df456abff2ec9b3cdb2955
#
_entry.id   d26b7173e1df456abff2ec9b3cdb2955
#
_cell.length_a   1.000
_cell.length_b   1.000
_cell.length_c   1.000
_cell.angle_alpha   90.00
_cell.angle_beta   90.00
_cell.angle_gamma   90.00
#
_symmetry.space_group_name_H-M   'P 1'
#
loop_
_entity.id
_entity.type
_entity.pdbx_description
1 polymer ?
#
loop_
_entity_poly.entity_id
_entity_poly.type
_entity_poly.pdbx_seq_one_letter_code
_entity_poly.pdbx_strand_id
1 'polypeptide(L)'
;MTATTMRSSAFAVGAGATNNRKIRSYLNTLSTNNNIFYNNKTRRRSSSRRRKGDERRTMVSAKYSSGLQKLENCVDSGQFDRPMMEELFTIADEMAKVKPGSKDSLLLQGYLMSTLFYEASTRTRLSFESAMGRLGGGIVSTESAGEYSSAAKGETLEDTMRTVESYCDIVVLRHFQAGSAAKAAKVMRAPLINAGDGPGQHPTQALLDVYTIQKEIGRLDGFKIAFVGDLANGRTVRSLAMALTKFDDVEFFFVAPDVVKMKDDIKLFLDERGVKWTESTDLIATAKKVDVLYQTRIQKERFGDRLDDYEKAKGKYIIDQSVMDALSDTACVMHPLPRVDEIDPAVDGDKRSAYFRQAQNGLFVRMALLKVLLLK
;
A
#
# COMPACT_ATOMS: atom_id res chain seq x y z
N MET A 1 44.34 -1.13 45.54
CA MET A 1 44.31 -2.49 46.07
C MET A 1 43.02 -3.12 45.51
N THR A 2 42.98 -4.05 44.64
CA THR A 2 43.89 -5.08 44.07
C THR A 2 43.40 -5.37 42.65
N ALA A 3 44.36 -5.43 41.71
CA ALA A 3 44.18 -5.88 40.36
C ALA A 3 44.15 -7.44 40.34
N THR A 4 43.29 -8.01 39.51
CA THR A 4 43.38 -9.43 39.13
C THR A 4 43.34 -9.58 37.64
N THR A 5 44.50 -9.84 37.10
CA THR A 5 44.80 -10.32 35.74
C THR A 5 44.34 -11.74 35.55
N MET A 6 43.68 -12.09 34.44
CA MET A 6 43.62 -13.45 33.95
C MET A 6 43.98 -13.58 32.47
N ARG A 7 44.81 -14.56 32.25
CA ARG A 7 45.68 -14.88 31.12
C ARG A 7 44.90 -15.35 29.86
N SER A 8 45.47 -14.97 28.74
CA SER A 8 45.33 -15.60 27.43
C SER A 8 45.76 -17.07 27.42
N SER A 9 45.02 -17.95 26.78
CA SER A 9 45.52 -19.23 26.30
C SER A 9 45.23 -19.38 24.80
N ALA A 10 46.31 -19.32 24.03
CA ALA A 10 46.35 -19.66 22.62
C ALA A 10 46.26 -21.20 22.51
N PHE A 11 45.45 -21.68 21.57
CA PHE A 11 45.53 -23.07 21.10
C PHE A 11 45.90 -23.08 19.61
N ALA A 12 46.96 -23.85 19.34
CA ALA A 12 47.66 -23.97 18.09
C ALA A 12 46.90 -24.83 17.06
N VAL A 13 47.17 -24.50 15.82
CA VAL A 13 46.77 -25.13 14.57
C VAL A 13 47.36 -26.52 14.46
N GLY A 14 46.54 -27.52 14.13
CA GLY A 14 46.95 -28.82 13.65
C GLY A 14 46.42 -29.03 12.22
N ALA A 15 47.30 -28.93 11.24
CA ALA A 15 47.04 -29.28 9.86
C ALA A 15 46.95 -30.82 9.68
N GLY A 16 45.86 -31.32 9.11
CA GLY A 16 45.62 -32.68 8.70
C GLY A 16 45.14 -32.76 7.26
N ALA A 17 46.09 -32.90 6.34
CA ALA A 17 45.84 -33.23 4.95
C ALA A 17 45.53 -34.72 4.81
N THR A 18 44.24 -35.09 4.55
CA THR A 18 43.86 -36.34 3.87
C THR A 18 42.32 -36.34 3.71
N ASN A 19 41.82 -35.99 2.54
CA ASN A 19 40.59 -36.57 1.97
C ASN A 19 40.24 -36.02 0.55
N ASN A 20 41.25 -35.94 -0.31
CA ASN A 20 41.02 -35.49 -1.70
C ASN A 20 40.87 -36.68 -2.69
N ARG A 21 40.68 -37.92 -2.22
CA ARG A 21 40.49 -39.08 -3.10
C ARG A 21 39.07 -39.62 -3.19
N LYS A 22 38.16 -39.24 -2.30
CA LYS A 22 36.74 -39.69 -2.36
C LYS A 22 35.80 -38.80 -3.14
N ILE A 23 36.17 -37.59 -3.47
CA ILE A 23 35.31 -36.64 -4.27
C ILE A 23 35.51 -36.87 -5.78
N ARG A 24 36.63 -37.41 -6.22
CA ARG A 24 36.87 -37.71 -7.65
C ARG A 24 36.19 -38.99 -8.18
N SER A 25 35.74 -39.90 -7.33
CA SER A 25 35.03 -41.12 -7.78
C SER A 25 33.53 -40.91 -7.98
N TYR A 26 32.92 -39.82 -7.43
CA TYR A 26 31.51 -39.56 -7.57
C TYR A 26 31.15 -38.73 -8.84
N LEU A 27 32.12 -38.07 -9.46
CA LEU A 27 31.91 -37.25 -10.67
C LEU A 27 32.12 -38.04 -11.98
N ASN A 28 32.68 -39.27 -11.94
CA ASN A 28 32.88 -40.08 -13.12
C ASN A 28 31.77 -41.08 -13.44
N THR A 29 30.70 -41.16 -12.61
CA THR A 29 29.58 -42.11 -12.80
C THR A 29 28.35 -41.46 -13.45
N LEU A 30 28.38 -40.16 -13.76
CA LEU A 30 27.27 -39.43 -14.39
C LEU A 30 27.47 -39.05 -15.86
N SER A 31 28.55 -39.57 -16.50
CA SER A 31 28.88 -39.19 -17.89
C SER A 31 28.68 -40.30 -18.95
N THR A 32 28.02 -41.39 -18.62
CA THR A 32 27.71 -42.43 -19.64
C THR A 32 26.28 -42.91 -19.48
N ASN A 33 25.35 -42.18 -20.08
CA ASN A 33 24.06 -42.68 -20.60
C ASN A 33 23.18 -41.51 -21.09
N ASN A 34 23.44 -41.03 -22.31
CA ASN A 34 22.43 -40.30 -23.08
C ASN A 34 22.70 -40.47 -24.57
N ASN A 35 22.26 -41.61 -25.12
CA ASN A 35 22.01 -41.72 -26.55
C ASN A 35 20.72 -42.52 -26.71
N ILE A 36 19.59 -41.87 -26.80
CA ILE A 36 18.35 -42.45 -27.34
C ILE A 36 17.92 -41.55 -28.52
N PHE A 37 18.03 -42.15 -29.71
CA PHE A 37 17.60 -41.60 -31.00
C PHE A 37 16.09 -41.30 -31.01
N TYR A 38 15.71 -40.06 -31.36
CA TYR A 38 14.37 -39.75 -31.80
C TYR A 38 14.26 -39.87 -33.30
N ASN A 39 13.59 -40.91 -33.79
CA ASN A 39 13.25 -41.11 -35.18
C ASN A 39 11.91 -40.42 -35.48
N ASN A 40 11.98 -39.39 -36.30
CA ASN A 40 10.80 -38.66 -36.83
C ASN A 40 10.10 -39.49 -37.87
N LYS A 41 8.87 -39.92 -37.66
CA LYS A 41 7.94 -40.30 -38.72
C LYS A 41 6.62 -39.54 -38.58
N THR A 42 6.46 -38.59 -39.43
CA THR A 42 5.23 -37.87 -39.74
C THR A 42 4.07 -38.83 -40.02
N ARG A 43 2.98 -38.70 -39.27
CA ARG A 43 1.64 -39.13 -39.71
C ARG A 43 0.65 -38.02 -39.38
N ARG A 44 0.26 -37.26 -40.42
CA ARG A 44 -0.94 -36.40 -40.38
C ARG A 44 -2.16 -37.28 -40.13
N ARG A 45 -2.87 -37.00 -39.06
CA ARG A 45 -4.30 -37.32 -38.91
C ARG A 45 -5.00 -36.10 -38.30
N SER A 46 -5.80 -35.46 -39.14
CA SER A 46 -6.78 -34.46 -38.77
C SER A 46 -7.81 -35.10 -37.82
N SER A 47 -7.92 -34.59 -36.59
CA SER A 47 -9.12 -34.74 -35.77
C SER A 47 -9.30 -33.46 -34.97
N SER A 48 -10.32 -32.73 -35.34
CA SER A 48 -10.88 -31.56 -34.68
C SER A 48 -11.34 -31.94 -33.27
N ARG A 49 -10.46 -31.82 -32.28
CA ARG A 49 -10.84 -31.63 -30.89
C ARG A 49 -10.51 -30.18 -30.50
N ARG A 50 -11.45 -29.27 -30.75
CA ARG A 50 -11.49 -27.97 -30.09
C ARG A 50 -11.41 -28.23 -28.59
N ARG A 51 -10.31 -27.84 -27.97
CA ARG A 51 -10.12 -27.90 -26.52
C ARG A 51 -11.07 -26.87 -25.90
N LYS A 52 -12.03 -27.35 -25.10
CA LYS A 52 -12.90 -26.54 -24.23
C LYS A 52 -12.14 -25.72 -23.16
N GLY A 53 -10.82 -25.57 -23.30
CA GLY A 53 -9.97 -24.80 -22.38
C GLY A 53 -9.75 -23.35 -22.78
N ASP A 54 -10.07 -22.99 -24.02
CA ASP A 54 -9.80 -21.63 -24.53
C ASP A 54 -10.97 -20.66 -24.34
N GLU A 55 -12.17 -21.20 -24.07
CA GLU A 55 -13.36 -20.36 -23.79
C GLU A 55 -13.32 -19.67 -22.42
N ARG A 56 -12.47 -20.11 -21.48
CA ARG A 56 -12.32 -19.44 -20.17
C ARG A 56 -11.44 -18.19 -20.24
N ARG A 57 -10.56 -18.07 -21.23
CA ARG A 57 -9.66 -16.92 -21.41
C ARG A 57 -10.31 -15.76 -22.16
N THR A 58 -11.41 -16.01 -22.85
CA THR A 58 -12.09 -14.99 -23.69
C THR A 58 -13.20 -14.23 -22.96
N MET A 59 -13.47 -14.50 -21.68
CA MET A 59 -14.61 -13.89 -20.98
C MET A 59 -14.29 -12.73 -20.04
N VAL A 60 -13.06 -12.29 -19.87
CA VAL A 60 -12.74 -11.15 -19.00
C VAL A 60 -11.69 -10.22 -19.63
N SER A 61 -11.88 -9.80 -20.85
CA SER A 61 -11.27 -8.57 -21.33
C SER A 61 -12.27 -7.43 -21.08
N ALA A 62 -12.43 -7.02 -19.82
CA ALA A 62 -13.05 -5.75 -19.52
C ALA A 62 -12.12 -4.66 -20.08
N LYS A 63 -12.45 -4.13 -21.27
CA LYS A 63 -11.75 -2.96 -21.81
C LYS A 63 -12.06 -1.79 -20.92
N TYR A 64 -11.10 -1.42 -20.09
CA TYR A 64 -11.20 -0.19 -19.31
C TYR A 64 -11.20 1.00 -20.26
N SER A 65 -12.10 1.96 -20.03
CA SER A 65 -12.28 3.13 -20.90
C SER A 65 -11.27 4.23 -20.62
N SER A 66 -10.69 4.22 -19.42
CA SER A 66 -9.67 5.17 -18.94
C SER A 66 -8.24 4.66 -19.16
N GLY A 67 -7.26 5.38 -18.59
CA GLY A 67 -5.86 4.95 -18.53
C GLY A 67 -5.60 3.67 -17.74
N LEU A 68 -6.58 3.10 -17.01
CA LEU A 68 -6.42 1.90 -16.17
C LEU A 68 -5.91 0.70 -16.97
N GLN A 69 -6.28 0.56 -18.24
CA GLN A 69 -5.77 -0.51 -19.11
C GLN A 69 -4.25 -0.48 -19.26
N LYS A 70 -3.63 0.70 -19.17
CA LYS A 70 -2.18 0.93 -19.31
C LYS A 70 -1.47 0.92 -17.95
N LEU A 71 -2.19 0.81 -16.85
CA LEU A 71 -1.61 0.85 -15.51
C LEU A 71 -0.80 -0.43 -15.26
N GLU A 72 0.52 -0.37 -15.32
CA GLU A 72 1.40 -1.52 -15.08
C GLU A 72 1.68 -1.74 -13.59
N ASN A 73 1.75 -0.66 -12.82
CA ASN A 73 2.09 -0.65 -11.40
C ASN A 73 1.27 0.41 -10.67
N CYS A 74 1.10 0.27 -9.34
CA CYS A 74 0.53 1.30 -8.49
C CYS A 74 1.60 1.79 -7.48
N VAL A 75 2.47 2.71 -7.90
CA VAL A 75 3.62 3.17 -7.09
C VAL A 75 3.48 4.59 -6.56
N ASP A 76 2.69 5.43 -7.23
CA ASP A 76 2.51 6.84 -6.91
C ASP A 76 1.04 7.27 -7.11
N SER A 77 0.51 8.12 -6.22
CA SER A 77 -0.85 8.65 -6.35
C SER A 77 -1.02 9.57 -7.57
N GLY A 78 0.05 10.17 -8.06
CA GLY A 78 0.07 11.01 -9.25
C GLY A 78 -0.21 10.26 -10.56
N GLN A 79 -0.05 8.91 -10.57
CA GLN A 79 -0.34 8.07 -11.73
C GLN A 79 -1.84 8.06 -12.12
N PHE A 80 -2.71 8.39 -11.18
CA PHE A 80 -4.16 8.34 -11.36
C PHE A 80 -4.69 9.73 -11.73
N ASP A 81 -5.22 9.90 -12.91
CA ASP A 81 -6.04 11.04 -13.26
C ASP A 81 -7.49 10.84 -12.79
N ARG A 82 -8.34 11.86 -12.97
CA ARG A 82 -9.74 11.82 -12.54
C ARG A 82 -10.52 10.66 -13.19
N PRO A 83 -10.49 10.46 -14.53
CA PRO A 83 -11.18 9.36 -15.17
C PRO A 83 -10.74 7.98 -14.65
N MET A 84 -9.44 7.78 -14.40
CA MET A 84 -8.92 6.54 -13.82
C MET A 84 -9.46 6.29 -12.42
N MET A 85 -9.52 7.32 -11.57
CA MET A 85 -10.08 7.21 -10.23
C MET A 85 -11.58 6.88 -10.27
N GLU A 86 -12.36 7.59 -11.06
CA GLU A 86 -13.81 7.37 -11.19
C GLU A 86 -14.13 5.94 -11.70
N GLU A 87 -13.37 5.46 -12.69
CA GLU A 87 -13.52 4.08 -13.17
C GLU A 87 -13.09 3.05 -12.11
N LEU A 88 -11.98 3.29 -11.41
CA LEU A 88 -11.52 2.43 -10.33
C LEU A 88 -12.55 2.34 -9.20
N PHE A 89 -13.21 3.46 -8.86
CA PHE A 89 -14.24 3.51 -7.82
C PHE A 89 -15.51 2.78 -8.24
N THR A 90 -15.87 2.83 -9.51
CA THR A 90 -16.95 2.00 -10.07
C THR A 90 -16.62 0.50 -9.90
N ILE A 91 -15.39 0.10 -10.19
CA ILE A 91 -14.94 -1.28 -9.96
C ILE A 91 -14.94 -1.61 -8.46
N ALA A 92 -14.54 -0.68 -7.59
CA ALA A 92 -14.58 -0.89 -6.14
C ALA A 92 -16.02 -1.09 -5.62
N ASP A 93 -17.00 -0.40 -6.20
CA ASP A 93 -18.44 -0.62 -5.92
C ASP A 93 -18.91 -2.03 -6.34
N GLU A 94 -18.38 -2.57 -7.45
CA GLU A 94 -18.61 -3.97 -7.82
C GLU A 94 -17.97 -4.92 -6.80
N MET A 95 -16.74 -4.65 -6.39
CA MET A 95 -16.00 -5.46 -5.41
C MET A 95 -16.69 -5.49 -4.05
N ALA A 96 -17.32 -4.40 -3.64
CA ALA A 96 -18.10 -4.33 -2.39
C ALA A 96 -19.30 -5.30 -2.38
N LYS A 97 -19.79 -5.72 -3.56
CA LYS A 97 -20.94 -6.65 -3.72
C LYS A 97 -20.52 -8.11 -3.81
N VAL A 98 -19.21 -8.41 -3.90
CA VAL A 98 -18.71 -9.78 -4.00
C VAL A 98 -19.04 -10.57 -2.75
N LYS A 99 -19.79 -11.66 -2.92
CA LYS A 99 -20.19 -12.57 -1.83
C LYS A 99 -19.32 -13.83 -1.85
N PRO A 100 -18.96 -14.38 -0.68
CA PRO A 100 -18.28 -15.66 -0.60
C PRO A 100 -19.04 -16.76 -1.38
N GLY A 101 -18.31 -17.56 -2.16
CA GLY A 101 -18.88 -18.61 -2.98
C GLY A 101 -19.56 -18.16 -4.28
N SER A 102 -19.61 -16.85 -4.56
CA SER A 102 -20.08 -16.34 -5.85
C SER A 102 -19.04 -16.56 -6.96
N LYS A 103 -19.44 -16.46 -8.22
CA LYS A 103 -18.50 -16.50 -9.36
C LYS A 103 -17.41 -15.42 -9.24
N ASP A 104 -17.79 -14.25 -8.79
CA ASP A 104 -16.87 -13.11 -8.65
C ASP A 104 -15.84 -13.31 -7.52
N SER A 105 -16.13 -14.17 -6.53
CA SER A 105 -15.16 -14.56 -5.50
C SER A 105 -14.05 -15.49 -6.03
N LEU A 106 -14.07 -15.86 -7.29
CA LEU A 106 -13.07 -16.70 -7.96
C LEU A 106 -12.34 -15.98 -9.10
N LEU A 107 -12.49 -14.65 -9.20
CA LEU A 107 -11.90 -13.83 -10.29
C LEU A 107 -10.38 -13.99 -10.41
N LEU A 108 -9.68 -14.13 -9.30
CA LEU A 108 -8.23 -14.29 -9.25
C LEU A 108 -7.80 -15.72 -8.90
N GLN A 109 -8.67 -16.70 -9.12
CA GLN A 109 -8.32 -18.11 -8.88
C GLN A 109 -7.11 -18.52 -9.74
N GLY A 110 -6.07 -19.02 -9.08
CA GLY A 110 -4.81 -19.45 -9.72
C GLY A 110 -3.73 -18.37 -9.77
N TYR A 111 -4.07 -17.09 -9.46
CA TYR A 111 -3.06 -16.04 -9.25
C TYR A 111 -2.49 -16.07 -7.84
N LEU A 112 -1.21 -15.69 -7.72
CA LEU A 112 -0.49 -15.66 -6.45
C LEU A 112 0.06 -14.24 -6.19
N MET A 113 -0.26 -13.68 -5.04
CA MET A 113 0.24 -12.38 -4.58
C MET A 113 1.31 -12.56 -3.51
N SER A 114 2.44 -11.86 -3.67
CA SER A 114 3.42 -11.73 -2.58
C SER A 114 3.23 -10.43 -1.83
N THR A 115 3.23 -10.48 -0.49
CA THR A 115 3.27 -9.29 0.38
C THR A 115 4.60 -9.22 1.11
N LEU A 116 5.41 -8.20 0.77
CA LEU A 116 6.73 -7.96 1.36
C LEU A 116 6.69 -6.69 2.21
N PHE A 117 6.70 -6.85 3.52
CA PHE A 117 6.62 -5.75 4.47
C PHE A 117 7.92 -5.61 5.24
N TYR A 118 8.75 -4.62 4.88
CA TYR A 118 9.96 -4.23 5.60
C TYR A 118 9.65 -3.34 6.82
N GLU A 119 8.48 -2.71 6.84
CA GLU A 119 7.93 -1.94 7.95
C GLU A 119 6.59 -2.57 8.35
N ALA A 120 6.41 -2.90 9.62
CA ALA A 120 5.21 -3.55 10.13
C ALA A 120 3.93 -2.75 9.83
N SER A 121 2.88 -3.43 9.40
CA SER A 121 1.59 -2.80 9.10
C SER A 121 0.44 -3.81 9.09
N THR A 122 -0.17 -4.03 10.23
CA THR A 122 -1.28 -4.97 10.39
C THR A 122 -2.43 -4.68 9.42
N ARG A 123 -2.96 -3.44 9.43
CA ARG A 123 -4.14 -3.07 8.62
C ARG A 123 -3.88 -3.19 7.13
N THR A 124 -2.78 -2.61 6.63
CA THR A 124 -2.50 -2.59 5.19
C THR A 124 -2.24 -3.99 4.67
N ARG A 125 -1.43 -4.79 5.38
CA ARG A 125 -1.12 -6.18 5.00
C ARG A 125 -2.37 -7.03 4.98
N LEU A 126 -3.11 -7.10 6.10
CA LEU A 126 -4.33 -7.92 6.19
C LEU A 126 -5.40 -7.49 5.17
N SER A 127 -5.49 -6.19 4.85
CA SER A 127 -6.43 -5.71 3.84
C SER A 127 -6.07 -6.18 2.43
N PHE A 128 -4.78 -6.19 2.03
CA PHE A 128 -4.35 -6.75 0.74
C PHE A 128 -4.53 -8.26 0.69
N GLU A 129 -4.13 -8.96 1.75
CA GLU A 129 -4.29 -10.41 1.85
C GLU A 129 -5.77 -10.82 1.80
N SER A 130 -6.62 -10.09 2.53
CA SER A 130 -8.08 -10.28 2.46
C SER A 130 -8.63 -9.97 1.07
N ALA A 131 -8.14 -8.92 0.39
CA ALA A 131 -8.56 -8.56 -0.96
C ALA A 131 -8.26 -9.70 -1.95
N MET A 132 -7.04 -10.23 -1.91
CA MET A 132 -6.62 -11.34 -2.77
C MET A 132 -7.43 -12.61 -2.48
N GLY A 133 -7.56 -12.99 -1.19
CA GLY A 133 -8.33 -14.17 -0.77
C GLY A 133 -9.81 -14.09 -1.11
N ARG A 134 -10.45 -12.90 -1.01
CA ARG A 134 -11.86 -12.69 -1.39
C ARG A 134 -12.10 -12.83 -2.89
N LEU A 135 -11.08 -12.71 -3.71
CA LEU A 135 -11.12 -12.92 -5.16
C LEU A 135 -10.60 -14.32 -5.56
N GLY A 136 -10.32 -15.20 -4.60
CA GLY A 136 -9.91 -16.58 -4.83
C GLY A 136 -8.44 -16.79 -5.14
N GLY A 137 -7.62 -15.75 -5.00
CA GLY A 137 -6.18 -15.85 -5.23
C GLY A 137 -5.41 -16.37 -4.01
N GLY A 138 -4.19 -16.87 -4.25
CA GLY A 138 -3.25 -17.32 -3.24
C GLY A 138 -2.35 -16.20 -2.72
N ILE A 139 -1.74 -16.42 -1.55
CA ILE A 139 -0.90 -15.42 -0.89
C ILE A 139 0.38 -16.08 -0.37
N VAL A 140 1.53 -15.42 -0.59
CA VAL A 140 2.79 -15.68 0.09
C VAL A 140 3.22 -14.40 0.79
N SER A 141 3.44 -14.46 2.10
CA SER A 141 3.57 -13.26 2.93
C SER A 141 4.83 -13.29 3.78
N THR A 142 5.51 -12.14 3.88
CA THR A 142 6.62 -11.91 4.79
C THR A 142 6.44 -10.55 5.47
N GLU A 143 6.36 -10.56 6.81
CA GLU A 143 6.41 -9.36 7.65
C GLU A 143 7.80 -9.23 8.26
N SER A 144 8.22 -7.98 8.54
CA SER A 144 9.58 -7.69 9.05
C SER A 144 10.68 -8.25 8.13
N ALA A 145 10.47 -8.13 6.82
CA ALA A 145 11.42 -8.64 5.82
C ALA A 145 12.84 -8.08 6.02
N GLY A 146 12.98 -6.87 6.56
CA GLY A 146 14.29 -6.27 6.88
C GLY A 146 15.08 -7.01 7.97
N GLU A 147 14.40 -7.70 8.87
CA GLU A 147 15.01 -8.39 10.02
C GLU A 147 15.21 -9.89 9.80
N TYR A 148 14.25 -10.54 9.11
CA TYR A 148 14.18 -12.01 9.03
C TYR A 148 14.33 -12.57 7.62
N SER A 149 14.71 -11.75 6.63
CA SER A 149 14.92 -12.19 5.25
C SER A 149 16.38 -12.10 4.82
N SER A 150 16.64 -12.40 3.54
CA SER A 150 17.95 -12.19 2.91
C SER A 150 18.43 -10.74 2.96
N ALA A 151 17.52 -9.78 3.08
CA ALA A 151 17.85 -8.37 3.27
C ALA A 151 18.70 -8.12 4.54
N ALA A 152 18.45 -8.85 5.62
CA ALA A 152 19.27 -8.81 6.83
C ALA A 152 20.72 -9.29 6.60
N LYS A 153 20.97 -10.02 5.50
CA LYS A 153 22.30 -10.49 5.06
C LYS A 153 22.94 -9.55 4.03
N GLY A 154 22.31 -8.40 3.71
CA GLY A 154 22.83 -7.42 2.76
C GLY A 154 22.34 -7.59 1.31
N GLU A 155 21.32 -8.43 1.05
CA GLU A 155 20.69 -8.53 -0.27
C GLU A 155 20.05 -7.19 -0.65
N THR A 156 20.24 -6.75 -1.89
CA THR A 156 19.65 -5.51 -2.39
C THR A 156 18.14 -5.69 -2.61
N LEU A 157 17.38 -4.58 -2.49
CA LEU A 157 15.94 -4.62 -2.79
C LEU A 157 15.68 -5.12 -4.21
N GLU A 158 16.50 -4.71 -5.18
CA GLU A 158 16.37 -5.10 -6.58
C GLU A 158 16.54 -6.61 -6.80
N ASP A 159 17.49 -7.24 -6.09
CA ASP A 159 17.71 -8.69 -6.21
C ASP A 159 16.59 -9.47 -5.52
N THR A 160 16.14 -8.99 -4.35
CA THR A 160 14.94 -9.53 -3.69
C THR A 160 13.72 -9.48 -4.63
N MET A 161 13.50 -8.33 -5.30
CA MET A 161 12.34 -8.18 -6.20
C MET A 161 12.41 -9.12 -7.41
N ARG A 162 13.59 -9.25 -8.07
CA ARG A 162 13.80 -10.20 -9.18
C ARG A 162 13.58 -11.64 -8.78
N THR A 163 13.96 -11.99 -7.54
CA THR A 163 13.77 -13.32 -6.99
C THR A 163 12.29 -13.59 -6.72
N VAL A 164 11.63 -12.67 -6.02
CA VAL A 164 10.24 -12.83 -5.58
C VAL A 164 9.27 -12.82 -6.76
N GLU A 165 9.52 -12.03 -7.81
CA GLU A 165 8.67 -12.04 -9.02
C GLU A 165 8.60 -13.41 -9.70
N SER A 166 9.59 -14.30 -9.46
CA SER A 166 9.57 -15.67 -9.99
C SER A 166 8.57 -16.58 -9.27
N TYR A 167 8.06 -16.15 -8.12
CA TYR A 167 7.19 -16.94 -7.25
C TYR A 167 5.74 -16.46 -7.25
N CYS A 168 5.45 -15.30 -7.86
CA CYS A 168 4.12 -14.70 -7.77
C CYS A 168 3.78 -13.88 -9.03
N ASP A 169 2.50 -13.54 -9.18
CA ASP A 169 1.98 -12.77 -10.30
C ASP A 169 1.90 -11.27 -10.01
N ILE A 170 1.95 -10.88 -8.72
CA ILE A 170 1.91 -9.48 -8.26
C ILE A 170 2.60 -9.35 -6.92
N VAL A 171 3.29 -8.23 -6.70
CA VAL A 171 3.96 -7.92 -5.43
C VAL A 171 3.35 -6.68 -4.78
N VAL A 172 3.06 -6.77 -3.48
CA VAL A 172 2.70 -5.66 -2.61
C VAL A 172 3.88 -5.36 -1.70
N LEU A 173 4.52 -4.21 -1.92
CA LEU A 173 5.73 -3.80 -1.20
C LEU A 173 5.43 -2.68 -0.21
N ARG A 174 5.81 -2.88 1.06
CA ARG A 174 5.93 -1.81 2.06
C ARG A 174 7.36 -1.67 2.51
N HIS A 175 7.92 -0.47 2.41
CA HIS A 175 9.33 -0.21 2.72
C HIS A 175 9.49 1.05 3.58
N PHE A 176 10.57 1.16 4.36
CA PHE A 176 10.85 2.32 5.21
C PHE A 176 11.50 3.50 4.45
N GLN A 177 12.09 3.25 3.29
CA GLN A 177 12.80 4.26 2.49
C GLN A 177 11.92 4.78 1.36
N ALA A 178 11.83 6.12 1.23
CA ALA A 178 11.13 6.78 0.13
C ALA A 178 11.71 6.40 -1.24
N GLY A 179 10.84 6.21 -2.24
CA GLY A 179 11.22 5.85 -3.61
C GLY A 179 11.51 4.37 -3.84
N SER A 180 11.51 3.54 -2.77
CA SER A 180 11.78 2.10 -2.90
C SER A 180 10.83 1.38 -3.82
N ALA A 181 9.54 1.70 -3.78
CA ALA A 181 8.55 1.08 -4.64
C ALA A 181 8.79 1.41 -6.13
N ALA A 182 9.11 2.66 -6.45
CA ALA A 182 9.45 3.06 -7.81
C ALA A 182 10.77 2.42 -8.29
N LYS A 183 11.73 2.25 -7.40
CA LYS A 183 13.01 1.57 -7.68
C LYS A 183 12.79 0.07 -7.95
N ALA A 184 11.96 -0.58 -7.12
CA ALA A 184 11.58 -1.98 -7.28
C ALA A 184 10.83 -2.22 -8.61
N ALA A 185 9.84 -1.38 -8.94
CA ALA A 185 9.05 -1.51 -10.16
C ALA A 185 9.89 -1.44 -11.45
N LYS A 186 11.04 -0.73 -11.45
CA LYS A 186 11.93 -0.64 -12.63
C LYS A 186 12.65 -1.94 -12.98
N VAL A 187 12.79 -2.84 -12.03
CA VAL A 187 13.53 -4.10 -12.22
C VAL A 187 12.63 -5.32 -12.32
N MET A 188 11.32 -5.14 -12.14
CA MET A 188 10.29 -6.18 -12.18
C MET A 188 9.51 -6.16 -13.50
N ARG A 189 9.02 -7.32 -13.90
CA ARG A 189 8.02 -7.51 -14.97
C ARG A 189 6.61 -7.73 -14.40
N ALA A 190 6.55 -8.36 -13.22
CA ALA A 190 5.28 -8.51 -12.50
C ALA A 190 4.81 -7.17 -11.95
N PRO A 191 3.49 -6.90 -11.92
CA PRO A 191 2.93 -5.70 -11.32
C PRO A 191 3.37 -5.51 -9.86
N LEU A 192 3.60 -4.25 -9.48
CA LEU A 192 3.93 -3.87 -8.11
C LEU A 192 2.94 -2.85 -7.56
N ILE A 193 2.50 -3.06 -6.31
CA ILE A 193 1.70 -2.09 -5.55
C ILE A 193 2.51 -1.57 -4.37
N ASN A 194 2.64 -0.25 -4.28
CA ASN A 194 3.23 0.44 -3.15
C ASN A 194 2.24 0.49 -1.97
N ALA A 195 2.54 -0.24 -0.90
CA ALA A 195 1.79 -0.25 0.36
C ALA A 195 2.33 0.76 1.39
N GLY A 196 3.13 1.71 0.94
CA GLY A 196 3.79 2.76 1.72
C GLY A 196 5.30 2.63 1.73
N ASP A 197 6.01 3.67 1.28
CA ASP A 197 7.46 3.73 1.23
C ASP A 197 8.01 4.87 2.11
N GLY A 198 8.04 4.65 3.42
CA GLY A 198 8.58 5.58 4.41
C GLY A 198 7.86 6.94 4.38
N PRO A 199 8.61 8.08 4.30
CA PRO A 199 8.02 9.40 4.16
C PRO A 199 7.51 9.73 2.74
N GLY A 200 7.66 8.82 1.78
CA GLY A 200 7.29 8.99 0.38
C GLY A 200 5.78 8.89 0.13
N GLN A 201 5.37 7.92 -0.68
CA GLN A 201 3.99 7.79 -1.13
C GLN A 201 3.22 6.66 -0.44
N HIS A 202 1.90 6.77 -0.42
CA HIS A 202 0.97 5.69 -0.07
C HIS A 202 -0.24 5.75 -1.01
N PRO A 203 -0.07 5.38 -2.30
CA PRO A 203 -1.09 5.62 -3.33
C PRO A 203 -2.43 4.97 -2.99
N THR A 204 -2.41 3.75 -2.45
CA THR A 204 -3.66 3.06 -2.11
C THR A 204 -4.40 3.69 -0.92
N GLN A 205 -3.69 4.42 -0.04
CA GLN A 205 -4.33 5.21 1.00
C GLN A 205 -5.03 6.42 0.39
N ALA A 206 -4.36 7.17 -0.49
CA ALA A 206 -4.98 8.31 -1.16
C ALA A 206 -6.23 7.88 -1.95
N LEU A 207 -6.16 6.77 -2.70
CA LEU A 207 -7.30 6.26 -3.46
C LEU A 207 -8.48 5.85 -2.57
N LEU A 208 -8.23 5.12 -1.49
CA LEU A 208 -9.32 4.72 -0.57
C LEU A 208 -9.90 5.91 0.19
N ASP A 209 -9.10 6.96 0.45
CA ASP A 209 -9.57 8.17 1.11
C ASP A 209 -10.48 8.96 0.16
N VAL A 210 -10.09 9.16 -1.11
CA VAL A 210 -10.95 9.79 -2.14
C VAL A 210 -12.25 8.98 -2.35
N TYR A 211 -12.15 7.65 -2.45
CA TYR A 211 -13.31 6.78 -2.56
C TYR A 211 -14.24 6.90 -1.34
N THR A 212 -13.67 7.01 -0.14
CA THR A 212 -14.46 7.20 1.09
C THR A 212 -15.18 8.54 1.08
N ILE A 213 -14.51 9.63 0.68
CA ILE A 213 -15.14 10.93 0.51
C ILE A 213 -16.36 10.81 -0.42
N GLN A 214 -16.19 10.21 -1.61
CA GLN A 214 -17.29 9.99 -2.54
C GLN A 214 -18.45 9.22 -1.91
N LYS A 215 -18.18 8.19 -1.12
CA LYS A 215 -19.21 7.35 -0.48
C LYS A 215 -19.94 8.09 0.65
N GLU A 216 -19.24 8.91 1.43
CA GLU A 216 -19.79 9.57 2.61
C GLU A 216 -20.55 10.87 2.28
N ILE A 217 -20.01 11.69 1.36
CA ILE A 217 -20.62 12.98 1.01
C ILE A 217 -21.25 13.01 -0.39
N GLY A 218 -21.12 11.93 -1.19
CA GLY A 218 -21.79 11.77 -2.48
C GLY A 218 -21.21 12.58 -3.64
N ARG A 219 -20.13 13.33 -3.44
CA ARG A 219 -19.49 14.16 -4.47
C ARG A 219 -17.99 14.25 -4.28
N LEU A 220 -17.27 14.61 -5.33
CA LEU A 220 -15.82 14.87 -5.32
C LEU A 220 -15.47 16.30 -5.77
N ASP A 221 -16.45 17.07 -6.23
CA ASP A 221 -16.31 18.47 -6.60
C ASP A 221 -17.01 19.37 -5.59
N GLY A 222 -16.56 20.62 -5.46
CA GLY A 222 -17.24 21.67 -4.71
C GLY A 222 -17.40 21.39 -3.22
N PHE A 223 -16.44 20.70 -2.59
CA PHE A 223 -16.48 20.42 -1.16
C PHE A 223 -15.28 21.02 -0.42
N LYS A 224 -15.41 21.12 0.89
CA LYS A 224 -14.38 21.66 1.79
C LYS A 224 -13.84 20.58 2.70
N ILE A 225 -12.52 20.46 2.76
CA ILE A 225 -11.84 19.48 3.61
C ILE A 225 -10.89 20.16 4.60
N ALA A 226 -10.97 19.76 5.88
CA ALA A 226 -9.96 20.11 6.88
C ALA A 226 -8.99 18.94 7.09
N PHE A 227 -7.71 19.21 6.95
CA PHE A 227 -6.64 18.33 7.41
C PHE A 227 -6.19 18.78 8.80
N VAL A 228 -6.26 17.91 9.80
CA VAL A 228 -6.06 18.25 11.20
C VAL A 228 -4.95 17.41 11.81
N GLY A 229 -4.04 18.01 12.58
CA GLY A 229 -3.02 17.33 13.36
C GLY A 229 -1.60 17.49 12.85
N ASP A 230 -0.84 16.40 12.63
CA ASP A 230 0.53 16.47 12.10
C ASP A 230 0.53 16.54 10.56
N LEU A 231 0.54 17.76 10.04
CA LEU A 231 0.52 18.00 8.60
C LEU A 231 1.93 18.05 7.99
N ALA A 232 2.96 18.32 8.81
CA ALA A 232 4.34 18.39 8.34
C ALA A 232 4.92 17.03 7.97
N ASN A 233 4.55 15.97 8.73
CA ASN A 233 5.11 14.63 8.61
C ASN A 233 4.09 13.60 8.09
N GLY A 234 2.80 14.02 7.95
CA GLY A 234 1.69 13.17 7.52
C GLY A 234 1.74 12.83 6.02
N ARG A 235 2.41 11.74 5.62
CA ARG A 235 2.41 11.30 4.20
C ARG A 235 1.01 11.09 3.62
N THR A 236 0.05 10.64 4.44
CA THR A 236 -1.34 10.41 3.99
C THR A 236 -2.04 11.71 3.61
N VAL A 237 -1.83 12.78 4.41
CA VAL A 237 -2.32 14.11 4.11
C VAL A 237 -1.77 14.61 2.78
N ARG A 238 -0.47 14.49 2.57
CA ARG A 238 0.20 14.92 1.33
C ARG A 238 -0.33 14.17 0.11
N SER A 239 -0.42 12.85 0.19
CA SER A 239 -0.92 12.02 -0.91
C SER A 239 -2.40 12.31 -1.21
N LEU A 240 -3.23 12.52 -0.19
CA LEU A 240 -4.64 12.85 -0.36
C LEU A 240 -4.81 14.26 -0.93
N ALA A 241 -4.07 15.27 -0.41
CA ALA A 241 -4.10 16.63 -0.94
C ALA A 241 -3.75 16.65 -2.44
N MET A 242 -2.69 15.94 -2.84
CA MET A 242 -2.30 15.81 -4.25
C MET A 242 -3.37 15.11 -5.11
N ALA A 243 -4.01 14.07 -4.58
CA ALA A 243 -5.07 13.36 -5.30
C ALA A 243 -6.31 14.26 -5.51
N LEU A 244 -6.69 15.04 -4.50
CA LEU A 244 -7.86 15.92 -4.54
C LEU A 244 -7.71 17.10 -5.50
N THR A 245 -6.49 17.50 -5.89
CA THR A 245 -6.30 18.54 -6.93
C THR A 245 -6.76 18.12 -8.33
N LYS A 246 -7.19 16.86 -8.50
CA LYS A 246 -7.78 16.34 -9.75
C LYS A 246 -9.29 16.66 -9.88
N PHE A 247 -9.89 17.18 -8.82
CA PHE A 247 -11.31 17.50 -8.73
C PHE A 247 -11.49 19.01 -8.64
N ASP A 248 -12.65 19.50 -9.09
CA ASP A 248 -12.91 20.92 -9.25
C ASP A 248 -13.45 21.53 -7.95
N ASP A 249 -13.11 22.79 -7.68
CA ASP A 249 -13.64 23.59 -6.58
C ASP A 249 -13.50 22.98 -5.18
N VAL A 250 -12.45 22.17 -4.93
CA VAL A 250 -12.13 21.66 -3.60
C VAL A 250 -11.35 22.73 -2.82
N GLU A 251 -11.81 23.08 -1.61
CA GLU A 251 -11.16 24.04 -0.72
C GLU A 251 -10.53 23.34 0.49
N PHE A 252 -9.27 23.65 0.78
CA PHE A 252 -8.49 22.99 1.83
C PHE A 252 -8.32 23.88 3.06
N PHE A 253 -8.49 23.30 4.24
CA PHE A 253 -8.17 23.90 5.52
C PHE A 253 -7.09 23.09 6.22
N PHE A 254 -5.98 23.73 6.56
CA PHE A 254 -4.87 23.12 7.29
C PHE A 254 -4.93 23.55 8.74
N VAL A 255 -5.34 22.65 9.64
CA VAL A 255 -5.49 22.91 11.07
C VAL A 255 -4.41 22.18 11.83
N ALA A 256 -3.37 22.91 12.23
CA ALA A 256 -2.21 22.32 12.88
C ALA A 256 -1.55 23.30 13.85
N PRO A 257 -0.86 22.80 14.90
CA PRO A 257 0.09 23.61 15.66
C PRO A 257 1.22 24.09 14.75
N ASP A 258 1.80 25.26 15.02
CA ASP A 258 2.88 25.84 14.21
C ASP A 258 4.06 24.88 13.97
N VAL A 259 4.37 24.04 14.94
CA VAL A 259 5.51 23.10 14.90
C VAL A 259 5.32 21.93 13.93
N VAL A 260 4.08 21.66 13.48
CA VAL A 260 3.71 20.58 12.54
C VAL A 260 2.75 21.03 11.44
N LYS A 261 2.73 22.32 11.13
CA LYS A 261 1.92 22.86 10.02
C LYS A 261 2.36 22.32 8.67
N MET A 262 1.49 22.46 7.67
CA MET A 262 1.76 22.02 6.31
C MET A 262 3.00 22.70 5.76
N LYS A 263 3.86 21.91 5.11
CA LYS A 263 5.09 22.41 4.49
C LYS A 263 4.81 23.18 3.21
N ASP A 264 5.70 24.13 2.89
CA ASP A 264 5.53 25.05 1.76
C ASP A 264 5.52 24.33 0.40
N ASP A 265 6.18 23.19 0.27
CA ASP A 265 6.17 22.42 -0.99
C ASP A 265 4.76 21.95 -1.41
N ILE A 266 3.90 21.61 -0.45
CA ILE A 266 2.48 21.29 -0.75
C ILE A 266 1.68 22.56 -1.02
N LYS A 267 1.92 23.61 -0.26
CA LYS A 267 1.23 24.90 -0.49
C LYS A 267 1.52 25.44 -1.89
N LEU A 268 2.80 25.46 -2.29
CA LEU A 268 3.21 25.84 -3.65
C LEU A 268 2.58 24.94 -4.73
N PHE A 269 2.53 23.62 -4.49
CA PHE A 269 1.88 22.68 -5.39
C PHE A 269 0.38 22.97 -5.58
N LEU A 270 -0.32 23.41 -4.51
CA LEU A 270 -1.73 23.80 -4.57
C LEU A 270 -1.90 25.14 -5.28
N ASP A 271 -1.04 26.14 -4.99
CA ASP A 271 -1.03 27.45 -5.64
C ASP A 271 -0.86 27.34 -7.16
N GLU A 272 0.09 26.49 -7.61
CA GLU A 272 0.32 26.22 -9.04
C GLU A 272 -0.90 25.64 -9.76
N ARG A 273 -1.84 25.04 -9.02
CA ARG A 273 -3.09 24.46 -9.54
C ARG A 273 -4.33 25.29 -9.26
N GLY A 274 -4.16 26.47 -8.66
CA GLY A 274 -5.26 27.35 -8.34
C GLY A 274 -6.20 26.82 -7.26
N VAL A 275 -5.74 25.87 -6.44
CA VAL A 275 -6.53 25.26 -5.35
C VAL A 275 -6.50 26.19 -4.14
N LYS A 276 -7.67 26.57 -3.65
CA LYS A 276 -7.82 27.42 -2.47
C LYS A 276 -7.45 26.66 -1.20
N TRP A 277 -6.61 27.27 -0.37
CA TRP A 277 -6.26 26.73 0.94
C TRP A 277 -6.16 27.82 2.01
N THR A 278 -6.39 27.45 3.26
CA THR A 278 -6.31 28.34 4.42
C THR A 278 -5.66 27.60 5.58
N GLU A 279 -4.72 28.25 6.28
CA GLU A 279 -4.17 27.74 7.56
C GLU A 279 -4.99 28.25 8.73
N SER A 280 -5.21 27.41 9.74
CA SER A 280 -5.96 27.76 10.96
C SER A 280 -5.38 27.00 12.16
N THR A 281 -5.56 27.57 13.35
CA THR A 281 -5.33 26.87 14.63
C THR A 281 -6.63 26.60 15.38
N ASP A 282 -7.78 27.04 14.83
CA ASP A 282 -9.10 26.87 15.44
C ASP A 282 -9.87 25.71 14.79
N LEU A 283 -9.89 24.58 15.48
CA LEU A 283 -10.58 23.37 15.01
C LEU A 283 -12.11 23.56 14.95
N ILE A 284 -12.70 24.16 15.99
CA ILE A 284 -14.16 24.34 16.09
C ILE A 284 -14.68 25.31 15.01
N ALA A 285 -14.00 26.44 14.83
CA ALA A 285 -14.37 27.39 13.79
C ALA A 285 -14.20 26.82 12.39
N THR A 286 -13.24 25.89 12.20
CA THR A 286 -13.03 25.19 10.93
C THR A 286 -14.07 24.10 10.72
N ALA A 287 -14.39 23.31 11.75
CA ALA A 287 -15.40 22.24 11.69
C ALA A 287 -16.75 22.74 11.17
N LYS A 288 -17.16 23.96 11.54
CA LYS A 288 -18.41 24.60 11.07
C LYS A 288 -18.44 24.88 9.56
N LYS A 289 -17.32 24.80 8.87
CA LYS A 289 -17.18 25.25 7.47
C LYS A 289 -16.94 24.10 6.50
N VAL A 290 -16.59 22.89 6.99
CA VAL A 290 -16.09 21.83 6.14
C VAL A 290 -17.07 20.67 6.02
N ASP A 291 -17.01 19.98 4.88
CA ASP A 291 -17.77 18.76 4.60
C ASP A 291 -17.00 17.51 5.06
N VAL A 292 -15.66 17.58 5.07
CA VAL A 292 -14.78 16.47 5.45
C VAL A 292 -13.76 16.96 6.48
N LEU A 293 -13.65 16.25 7.60
CA LEU A 293 -12.62 16.47 8.58
C LEU A 293 -11.69 15.24 8.60
N TYR A 294 -10.46 15.43 8.12
CA TYR A 294 -9.45 14.38 8.04
C TYR A 294 -8.44 14.56 9.18
N GLN A 295 -8.66 13.81 10.27
CA GLN A 295 -7.81 13.84 11.45
C GLN A 295 -6.57 12.98 11.26
N THR A 296 -5.42 13.41 11.79
CA THR A 296 -4.18 12.65 11.82
C THR A 296 -3.57 12.64 13.21
N ARG A 297 -2.87 11.56 13.53
CA ARG A 297 -2.12 11.41 14.77
C ARG A 297 -0.85 12.27 14.73
N ILE A 298 -0.54 12.92 15.85
CA ILE A 298 0.75 13.55 16.08
C ILE A 298 1.72 12.46 16.53
N GLN A 299 2.71 12.13 15.67
CA GLN A 299 3.57 10.96 15.82
C GLN A 299 4.85 11.33 16.56
N LYS A 300 4.96 10.95 17.86
CA LYS A 300 6.13 11.22 18.70
C LYS A 300 7.43 10.78 18.05
N GLU A 301 7.41 9.61 17.40
CA GLU A 301 8.55 9.00 16.71
C GLU A 301 9.13 9.84 15.56
N ARG A 302 8.41 10.86 15.10
CA ARG A 302 8.85 11.76 14.01
C ARG A 302 9.48 13.05 14.49
N PHE A 303 9.46 13.31 15.79
CA PHE A 303 10.06 14.52 16.36
C PHE A 303 11.54 14.36 16.66
N GLY A 304 12.06 13.12 16.78
CA GLY A 304 13.46 12.88 17.17
C GLY A 304 13.78 13.58 18.49
N ASP A 305 14.78 14.47 18.46
CA ASP A 305 15.23 15.21 19.65
C ASP A 305 14.31 16.40 20.02
N ARG A 306 13.29 16.73 19.20
CA ARG A 306 12.36 17.84 19.44
C ARG A 306 11.18 17.44 20.31
N LEU A 307 11.42 16.80 21.45
CA LEU A 307 10.37 16.33 22.37
C LEU A 307 9.51 17.45 22.94
N ASP A 308 10.09 18.64 23.17
CA ASP A 308 9.33 19.83 23.65
C ASP A 308 8.29 20.29 22.62
N ASP A 309 8.58 20.18 21.34
CA ASP A 309 7.62 20.49 20.27
C ASP A 309 6.49 19.47 20.20
N TYR A 310 6.81 18.20 20.42
CA TYR A 310 5.80 17.15 20.56
C TYR A 310 4.83 17.44 21.72
N GLU A 311 5.34 17.76 22.92
CA GLU A 311 4.51 18.04 24.09
C GLU A 311 3.64 19.30 23.88
N LYS A 312 4.11 20.31 23.13
CA LYS A 312 3.31 21.49 22.76
C LYS A 312 2.20 21.16 21.76
N ALA A 313 2.36 20.14 20.94
CA ALA A 313 1.43 19.75 19.89
C ALA A 313 0.42 18.69 20.38
N LYS A 314 0.86 17.79 21.26
CA LYS A 314 0.07 16.67 21.77
C LYS A 314 -1.24 17.14 22.41
N GLY A 315 -2.34 16.44 22.12
CA GLY A 315 -3.65 16.69 22.73
C GLY A 315 -4.33 18.01 22.36
N LYS A 316 -3.76 18.78 21.42
CA LYS A 316 -4.34 20.08 21.02
C LYS A 316 -5.61 19.94 20.18
N TYR A 317 -5.71 18.90 19.38
CA TYR A 317 -6.82 18.67 18.48
C TYR A 317 -7.38 17.28 18.69
N ILE A 318 -8.42 17.21 19.51
CA ILE A 318 -9.16 15.99 19.81
C ILE A 318 -10.54 16.12 19.17
N ILE A 319 -10.93 15.12 18.42
CA ILE A 319 -12.29 15.03 17.89
C ILE A 319 -13.15 14.44 19.03
N ASP A 320 -13.86 15.31 19.69
CA ASP A 320 -14.79 15.02 20.77
C ASP A 320 -16.22 15.45 20.39
N GLN A 321 -17.15 15.35 21.33
CA GLN A 321 -18.55 15.73 21.10
C GLN A 321 -18.68 17.21 20.68
N SER A 322 -17.84 18.10 21.19
CA SER A 322 -17.91 19.53 20.85
C SER A 322 -17.55 19.79 19.38
N VAL A 323 -16.59 19.04 18.83
CA VAL A 323 -16.26 19.09 17.41
C VAL A 323 -17.38 18.48 16.58
N MET A 324 -17.95 17.35 17.02
CA MET A 324 -19.10 16.74 16.32
C MET A 324 -20.32 17.66 16.30
N ASP A 325 -20.61 18.37 17.38
CA ASP A 325 -21.70 19.35 17.44
C ASP A 325 -21.47 20.56 16.53
N ALA A 326 -20.21 20.89 16.25
CA ALA A 326 -19.86 21.97 15.32
C ALA A 326 -19.93 21.58 13.84
N LEU A 327 -19.78 20.28 13.51
CA LEU A 327 -19.87 19.75 12.15
C LEU A 327 -21.32 19.76 11.65
N SER A 328 -21.50 19.95 10.34
CA SER A 328 -22.81 19.76 9.71
C SER A 328 -23.26 18.28 9.77
N ASP A 329 -24.57 18.04 9.69
CA ASP A 329 -25.16 16.68 9.71
C ASP A 329 -24.73 15.80 8.51
N THR A 330 -24.25 16.43 7.44
CA THR A 330 -23.79 15.77 6.21
C THR A 330 -22.27 15.67 6.12
N ALA A 331 -21.55 16.21 7.10
CA ALA A 331 -20.10 16.11 7.14
C ALA A 331 -19.64 14.68 7.50
N CYS A 332 -18.38 14.35 7.22
CA CYS A 332 -17.77 13.12 7.70
C CYS A 332 -16.41 13.35 8.36
N VAL A 333 -16.10 12.52 9.36
CA VAL A 333 -14.82 12.48 10.06
C VAL A 333 -14.05 11.25 9.59
N MET A 334 -12.85 11.47 9.08
CA MET A 334 -11.96 10.45 8.55
C MET A 334 -10.64 10.39 9.34
N HIS A 335 -9.99 9.23 9.34
CA HIS A 335 -8.70 9.02 9.97
C HIS A 335 -7.98 7.83 9.36
N PRO A 336 -6.69 7.91 8.95
CA PRO A 336 -5.99 6.80 8.32
C PRO A 336 -5.63 5.65 9.28
N LEU A 337 -5.93 5.81 10.58
CA LEU A 337 -5.63 4.87 11.67
C LEU A 337 -4.12 4.46 11.74
N PRO A 338 -3.58 4.09 12.89
CA PRO A 338 -4.27 3.96 14.20
C PRO A 338 -4.52 5.33 14.83
N ARG A 339 -5.63 5.44 15.51
CA ARG A 339 -5.83 6.54 16.47
C ARG A 339 -5.28 6.12 17.84
N VAL A 340 -4.93 7.10 18.67
CA VAL A 340 -4.52 6.92 20.06
C VAL A 340 -5.43 7.75 20.96
N ASP A 341 -5.22 9.06 21.00
CA ASP A 341 -5.91 10.03 21.85
C ASP A 341 -6.54 11.21 21.07
N GLU A 342 -6.34 11.26 19.75
CA GLU A 342 -6.81 12.35 18.90
C GLU A 342 -8.27 12.22 18.44
N ILE A 343 -8.94 11.12 18.76
CA ILE A 343 -10.40 10.94 18.58
C ILE A 343 -10.93 10.25 19.83
N ASP A 344 -11.88 10.91 20.51
CA ASP A 344 -12.56 10.33 21.66
C ASP A 344 -13.42 9.12 21.23
N PRO A 345 -13.27 7.94 21.85
CA PRO A 345 -14.11 6.78 21.57
C PRO A 345 -15.63 7.05 21.74
N ALA A 346 -16.03 8.03 22.52
CA ALA A 346 -17.43 8.39 22.70
C ALA A 346 -18.12 8.80 21.38
N VAL A 347 -17.37 9.32 20.40
CA VAL A 347 -17.93 9.74 19.09
C VAL A 347 -17.98 8.60 18.05
N ASP A 348 -17.56 7.38 18.40
CA ASP A 348 -17.57 6.24 17.45
C ASP A 348 -18.96 5.87 16.94
N GLY A 349 -19.98 6.09 17.75
CA GLY A 349 -21.37 5.81 17.41
C GLY A 349 -22.03 6.86 16.53
N ASP A 350 -21.40 8.02 16.28
CA ASP A 350 -21.95 9.04 15.41
C ASP A 350 -21.86 8.59 13.93
N LYS A 351 -22.95 8.76 13.18
CA LYS A 351 -23.02 8.40 11.75
C LYS A 351 -21.94 9.09 10.90
N ARG A 352 -21.47 10.27 11.32
CA ARG A 352 -20.44 11.05 10.64
C ARG A 352 -19.02 10.51 10.89
N SER A 353 -18.83 9.65 11.90
CA SER A 353 -17.55 8.95 12.19
C SER A 353 -17.29 7.87 11.15
N ALA A 354 -16.55 8.21 10.09
CA ALA A 354 -16.37 7.35 8.91
C ALA A 354 -15.09 6.50 8.94
N TYR A 355 -14.16 6.69 9.87
CA TYR A 355 -12.81 6.10 9.83
C TYR A 355 -12.78 4.55 9.84
N PHE A 356 -13.77 3.85 10.40
CA PHE A 356 -13.85 2.40 10.27
C PHE A 356 -14.43 1.97 8.92
N ARG A 357 -15.41 2.72 8.38
CA ARG A 357 -15.90 2.50 7.02
C ARG A 357 -14.81 2.83 5.98
N GLN A 358 -14.00 3.86 6.22
CA GLN A 358 -12.80 4.18 5.43
C GLN A 358 -11.82 2.99 5.37
N ALA A 359 -11.56 2.33 6.50
CA ALA A 359 -10.73 1.12 6.53
C ALA A 359 -11.34 -0.03 5.70
N GLN A 360 -12.66 -0.20 5.77
CA GLN A 360 -13.41 -1.18 4.97
C GLN A 360 -13.37 -0.84 3.46
N ASN A 361 -13.55 0.43 3.10
CA ASN A 361 -13.45 0.92 1.73
C ASN A 361 -12.07 0.61 1.13
N GLY A 362 -11.02 0.63 1.96
CA GLY A 362 -9.69 0.20 1.57
C GLY A 362 -9.63 -1.23 1.04
N LEU A 363 -10.44 -2.14 1.58
CA LEU A 363 -10.53 -3.51 1.06
C LEU A 363 -11.06 -3.52 -0.38
N PHE A 364 -12.13 -2.77 -0.65
CA PHE A 364 -12.78 -2.76 -1.97
C PHE A 364 -11.90 -2.11 -3.05
N VAL A 365 -11.24 -1.00 -2.71
CA VAL A 365 -10.27 -0.34 -3.61
C VAL A 365 -9.09 -1.27 -3.92
N ARG A 366 -8.58 -2.02 -2.94
CA ARG A 366 -7.50 -3.00 -3.15
C ARG A 366 -7.95 -4.19 -3.99
N MET A 367 -9.17 -4.70 -3.81
CA MET A 367 -9.76 -5.71 -4.70
C MET A 367 -9.86 -5.19 -6.14
N ALA A 368 -10.29 -3.94 -6.33
CA ALA A 368 -10.37 -3.30 -7.65
C ALA A 368 -8.98 -3.16 -8.30
N LEU A 369 -7.96 -2.72 -7.57
CA LEU A 369 -6.59 -2.61 -8.05
C LEU A 369 -6.02 -3.98 -8.46
N LEU A 370 -6.22 -5.01 -7.65
CA LEU A 370 -5.79 -6.38 -7.98
C LEU A 370 -6.46 -6.88 -9.26
N LYS A 371 -7.79 -6.66 -9.42
CA LYS A 371 -8.52 -6.99 -10.63
C LYS A 371 -7.94 -6.27 -11.84
N VAL A 372 -7.71 -4.96 -11.75
CA VAL A 372 -7.18 -4.13 -12.85
C VAL A 372 -5.77 -4.55 -13.25
N LEU A 373 -4.90 -4.85 -12.30
CA LEU A 373 -3.50 -5.18 -12.58
C LEU A 373 -3.30 -6.61 -13.09
N LEU A 374 -4.14 -7.56 -12.69
CA LEU A 374 -4.00 -8.98 -13.02
C LEU A 374 -4.90 -9.46 -14.17
N LEU A 375 -6.02 -8.78 -14.47
CA LEU A 375 -7.00 -9.23 -15.47
C LEU A 375 -7.07 -8.26 -16.67
N LYS A 376 -5.93 -7.90 -17.24
CA LYS A 376 -5.83 -7.04 -18.44
C LYS A 376 -6.20 -7.79 -19.72
#